data_99be6b868cd623b34d306607a73370ee
#
_entry.id   99be6b868cd623b34d306607a73370ee
#
_cell.length_a   1.000
_cell.length_b   1.000
_cell.length_c   1.000
_cell.angle_alpha   90.00
_cell.angle_beta   90.00
_cell.angle_gamma   90.00
#
_symmetry.space_group_name_H-M   'P 1'
#
loop_
_entity.id
_entity.type
_entity.pdbx_description
1 polymer ?
#
loop_
_entity_poly.entity_id
_entity_poly.type
_entity_poly.pdbx_seq_one_letter_code
_entity_poly.pdbx_strand_id
1 'polypeptide(L)'
;MDFDTKAIEIKMAGKTFANDAIHQSAFSRRFFPRLPAIVRNDVRRKVEARTLRKNATRENVIKTAKDAVKFGLKCAHHIENRYSFVDSRKGAHSEPLTHNILMRDDALTKFAEKYADQCAEILSSLNAEGYASFVKALVAVYSEQKALLKTIHIKPPYVNFKVKDVEVLEQMLTAAVLKMQSEKWVERRLLRLRGDYIEYAQITMSRVGDKGHQSKYVSEISFSNWKRKQRESEKYMKSMSVYNEETGEHFPLEEVAKRTIANPENRRIEMMVRSRGFEELADELEYTALFITWTLPSRYHRNSPKWDGSSVKDGHAELMRQWSLARAKLAKLEIEYFGFRVAEPHKDATSHAHYFLFCSHKDKANIIRILRGEAIAPDREELGDDITPRFDVKEADPSKGGATAYIAKYVSKNINGKHMPDTEAEESAFKVRAWASVHRIRQFQQFGGEPVSLWRSLRRATAEQTQKDDQLEELRQAADSSKWALFCQLAKGAKLAYKENKNDYGEPIKKIIGFEWCGQVIETASECYSLVQTKDVKRLLKSRGATSWSTENNC
;
A
#
# COMPACT_ATOMS: atom_id res chain seq x y z
N MET A 1 23.86 39.47 -5.88
CA MET A 1 24.11 38.51 -6.99
C MET A 1 25.34 37.59 -6.77
N ASP A 2 26.20 37.81 -5.78
CA ASP A 2 27.48 37.08 -5.65
C ASP A 2 27.46 35.77 -4.85
N PHE A 3 26.47 35.53 -4.01
CA PHE A 3 26.45 34.32 -3.17
C PHE A 3 26.03 33.06 -3.93
N ASP A 4 25.12 33.18 -4.89
CA ASP A 4 24.64 32.03 -5.67
C ASP A 4 25.67 31.56 -6.71
N THR A 5 26.39 32.49 -7.33
CA THR A 5 27.40 32.16 -8.35
C THR A 5 28.57 31.38 -7.75
N LYS A 6 29.07 31.82 -6.60
CA LYS A 6 30.17 31.18 -5.88
C LYS A 6 29.81 29.79 -5.35
N ALA A 7 28.57 29.62 -4.89
CA ALA A 7 28.05 28.32 -4.46
C ALA A 7 27.89 27.35 -5.64
N ILE A 8 27.50 27.83 -6.84
CA ILE A 8 27.43 27.07 -8.07
C ILE A 8 28.80 26.65 -8.55
N GLU A 9 29.79 27.57 -8.52
CA GLU A 9 31.18 27.29 -8.91
C GLU A 9 31.83 26.23 -8.01
N ILE A 10 31.68 26.35 -6.69
CA ILE A 10 32.16 25.34 -5.72
C ILE A 10 31.51 23.98 -5.98
N LYS A 11 30.23 23.95 -6.29
CA LYS A 11 29.48 22.72 -6.58
C LYS A 11 29.91 22.10 -7.91
N MET A 12 30.20 22.90 -8.93
CA MET A 12 30.72 22.42 -10.22
C MET A 12 32.15 21.89 -10.10
N ALA A 13 33.04 22.62 -9.41
CA ALA A 13 34.40 22.15 -9.12
C ALA A 13 34.41 20.84 -8.32
N GLY A 14 33.50 20.69 -7.35
CA GLY A 14 33.31 19.46 -6.60
C GLY A 14 32.89 18.27 -7.47
N LYS A 15 32.00 18.49 -8.43
CA LYS A 15 31.59 17.45 -9.40
C LYS A 15 32.71 17.02 -10.32
N THR A 16 33.48 17.95 -10.86
CA THR A 16 34.64 17.67 -11.72
C THR A 16 35.67 16.85 -10.95
N PHE A 17 36.03 17.30 -9.75
CA PHE A 17 36.99 16.60 -8.89
C PHE A 17 36.51 15.19 -8.46
N ALA A 18 35.21 15.02 -8.22
CA ALA A 18 34.62 13.71 -7.91
C ALA A 18 34.72 12.74 -9.09
N ASN A 19 34.44 13.20 -10.30
CA ASN A 19 34.61 12.39 -11.52
C ASN A 19 36.07 11.99 -11.72
N ASP A 20 36.99 12.93 -11.59
CA ASP A 20 38.44 12.66 -11.69
C ASP A 20 38.90 11.62 -10.67
N ALA A 21 38.48 11.74 -9.42
CA ALA A 21 38.80 10.80 -8.35
C ALA A 21 38.30 9.37 -8.65
N ILE A 22 37.10 9.24 -9.23
CA ILE A 22 36.57 7.93 -9.66
C ILE A 22 37.48 7.32 -10.75
N HIS A 23 37.98 8.13 -11.67
CA HIS A 23 38.81 7.65 -12.79
C HIS A 23 40.29 7.45 -12.42
N GLN A 24 40.80 8.05 -11.35
CA GLN A 24 42.18 7.88 -10.91
C GLN A 24 42.50 6.49 -10.32
N SER A 25 41.54 5.83 -9.69
CA SER A 25 41.72 4.46 -9.22
C SER A 25 41.50 3.47 -10.39
N ALA A 26 42.50 2.63 -10.70
CA ALA A 26 42.37 1.58 -11.72
C ALA A 26 41.16 0.67 -11.45
N PHE A 27 40.89 0.34 -10.19
CA PHE A 27 39.72 -0.42 -9.77
C PHE A 27 38.43 0.32 -10.10
N SER A 28 38.27 1.57 -9.67
CA SER A 28 37.05 2.35 -9.88
C SER A 28 36.82 2.60 -11.37
N ARG A 29 37.87 2.94 -12.15
CA ARG A 29 37.82 3.13 -13.61
C ARG A 29 37.31 1.87 -14.33
N ARG A 30 37.72 0.68 -13.87
CA ARG A 30 37.30 -0.61 -14.46
C ARG A 30 35.86 -0.96 -14.12
N PHE A 31 35.41 -0.75 -12.88
CA PHE A 31 34.15 -1.30 -12.39
C PHE A 31 33.02 -0.27 -12.31
N PHE A 32 33.29 1.02 -12.16
CA PHE A 32 32.26 2.05 -12.09
C PHE A 32 31.30 2.07 -13.31
N PRO A 33 31.79 1.96 -14.58
CA PRO A 33 30.89 1.93 -15.73
C PRO A 33 29.94 0.72 -15.77
N ARG A 34 30.32 -0.36 -15.08
CA ARG A 34 29.55 -1.61 -15.02
C ARG A 34 28.41 -1.59 -13.98
N LEU A 35 28.33 -0.55 -13.15
CA LEU A 35 27.28 -0.40 -12.17
C LEU A 35 25.98 0.05 -12.84
N PRO A 36 24.79 -0.39 -12.36
CA PRO A 36 23.51 0.18 -12.75
C PRO A 36 23.48 1.71 -12.57
N ALA A 37 22.76 2.42 -13.43
CA ALA A 37 22.73 3.88 -13.43
C ALA A 37 22.37 4.49 -12.06
N ILE A 38 21.41 3.89 -11.36
CA ILE A 38 21.02 4.34 -10.02
C ILE A 38 22.15 4.20 -8.99
N VAL A 39 22.95 3.14 -9.11
CA VAL A 39 24.11 2.90 -8.23
C VAL A 39 25.25 3.84 -8.58
N ARG A 40 25.52 4.07 -9.90
CA ARG A 40 26.52 5.07 -10.33
C ARG A 40 26.23 6.47 -9.77
N ASN A 41 24.96 6.86 -9.82
CA ASN A 41 24.53 8.15 -9.27
C ASN A 41 24.74 8.23 -7.75
N ASP A 42 24.56 7.13 -7.03
CA ASP A 42 24.82 7.06 -5.59
C ASP A 42 26.32 7.16 -5.28
N VAL A 43 27.16 6.46 -6.04
CA VAL A 43 28.62 6.54 -5.92
C VAL A 43 29.11 7.97 -6.16
N ARG A 44 28.64 8.62 -7.25
CA ARG A 44 28.99 10.03 -7.52
C ARG A 44 28.62 10.94 -6.35
N ARG A 45 27.41 10.87 -5.84
CA ARG A 45 26.96 11.69 -4.70
C ARG A 45 27.82 11.46 -3.45
N LYS A 46 28.22 10.22 -3.16
CA LYS A 46 29.11 9.92 -2.02
C LYS A 46 30.49 10.55 -2.19
N VAL A 47 31.04 10.49 -3.39
CA VAL A 47 32.35 11.09 -3.69
C VAL A 47 32.27 12.61 -3.67
N GLU A 48 31.25 13.21 -4.30
CA GLU A 48 30.98 14.66 -4.23
C GLU A 48 30.83 15.16 -2.78
N ALA A 49 30.04 14.47 -1.95
CA ALA A 49 29.89 14.82 -0.54
C ALA A 49 31.22 14.72 0.23
N ARG A 50 32.15 13.86 -0.18
CA ARG A 50 33.49 13.78 0.42
C ARG A 50 34.36 14.96 0.01
N THR A 51 34.27 15.43 -1.25
CA THR A 51 35.04 16.60 -1.73
C THR A 51 34.68 17.88 -1.01
N LEU A 52 33.43 18.01 -0.54
CA LEU A 52 32.93 19.21 0.14
C LEU A 52 33.30 19.28 1.64
N ARG A 53 33.94 18.25 2.20
CA ARG A 53 34.32 18.25 3.62
C ARG A 53 35.62 19.08 3.84
N LYS A 54 35.69 19.82 4.95
CA LYS A 54 36.85 20.64 5.32
C LYS A 54 38.19 19.87 5.31
N ASN A 55 38.17 18.56 5.61
CA ASN A 55 39.32 17.68 5.64
C ASN A 55 39.43 16.83 4.38
N ALA A 56 38.92 17.28 3.24
CA ALA A 56 39.04 16.57 1.99
C ALA A 56 40.49 16.66 1.45
N THR A 57 41.15 15.51 1.33
CA THR A 57 42.39 15.37 0.63
C THR A 57 42.18 14.52 -0.61
N ARG A 58 43.03 14.70 -1.63
CA ARG A 58 42.97 13.92 -2.88
C ARG A 58 42.95 12.40 -2.61
N GLU A 59 43.83 11.96 -1.72
CA GLU A 59 43.94 10.56 -1.32
C GLU A 59 42.66 10.03 -0.68
N ASN A 60 42.08 10.78 0.27
CA ASN A 60 40.84 10.41 0.95
C ASN A 60 39.62 10.34 0.00
N VAL A 61 39.58 11.22 -1.02
CA VAL A 61 38.51 11.23 -2.02
C VAL A 61 38.65 10.02 -2.95
N ILE A 62 39.87 9.69 -3.40
CA ILE A 62 40.13 8.49 -4.21
C ILE A 62 39.81 7.21 -3.42
N LYS A 63 40.18 7.13 -2.14
CA LYS A 63 39.82 6.03 -1.26
C LYS A 63 38.32 5.89 -1.15
N THR A 64 37.59 7.01 -0.91
CA THR A 64 36.13 7.03 -0.86
C THR A 64 35.50 6.54 -2.16
N ALA A 65 36.04 6.95 -3.32
CA ALA A 65 35.58 6.49 -4.63
C ALA A 65 35.74 4.97 -4.77
N LYS A 66 36.91 4.43 -4.42
CA LYS A 66 37.19 2.99 -4.46
C LYS A 66 36.25 2.19 -3.56
N ASP A 67 36.04 2.65 -2.33
CA ASP A 67 35.16 1.98 -1.36
C ASP A 67 33.68 2.07 -1.76
N ALA A 68 33.26 3.23 -2.29
CA ALA A 68 31.92 3.41 -2.82
C ALA A 68 31.63 2.51 -4.04
N VAL A 69 32.60 2.32 -4.95
CA VAL A 69 32.46 1.39 -6.09
C VAL A 69 32.42 -0.06 -5.61
N LYS A 70 33.27 -0.46 -4.64
CA LYS A 70 33.21 -1.80 -4.04
C LYS A 70 31.85 -2.10 -3.42
N PHE A 71 31.32 -1.16 -2.64
CA PHE A 71 29.99 -1.27 -2.05
C PHE A 71 28.90 -1.30 -3.14
N GLY A 72 29.04 -0.46 -4.17
CA GLY A 72 28.14 -0.42 -5.31
C GLY A 72 28.05 -1.75 -6.06
N LEU A 73 29.16 -2.49 -6.21
CA LEU A 73 29.15 -3.83 -6.82
C LEU A 73 28.33 -4.84 -6.02
N LYS A 74 28.42 -4.81 -4.69
CA LYS A 74 27.56 -5.65 -3.82
C LYS A 74 26.09 -5.31 -3.99
N CYS A 75 25.76 -4.01 -4.05
CA CYS A 75 24.39 -3.56 -4.27
C CYS A 75 23.88 -3.92 -5.67
N ALA A 76 24.72 -3.76 -6.70
CA ALA A 76 24.39 -4.09 -8.08
C ALA A 76 23.94 -5.54 -8.23
N HIS A 77 24.63 -6.48 -7.58
CA HIS A 77 24.26 -7.90 -7.62
C HIS A 77 22.79 -8.14 -7.21
N HIS A 78 22.36 -7.60 -6.07
CA HIS A 78 20.98 -7.75 -5.61
C HIS A 78 19.97 -7.02 -6.53
N ILE A 79 20.32 -5.83 -7.01
CA ILE A 79 19.45 -5.02 -7.87
C ILE A 79 19.26 -5.69 -9.24
N GLU A 80 20.34 -6.16 -9.87
CA GLU A 80 20.33 -6.82 -11.18
C GLU A 80 19.62 -8.17 -11.14
N ASN A 81 19.79 -8.94 -10.06
CA ASN A 81 19.09 -10.21 -9.88
C ASN A 81 17.57 -10.01 -9.78
N ARG A 82 17.13 -8.89 -9.20
CA ARG A 82 15.70 -8.59 -9.06
C ARG A 82 15.12 -7.84 -10.25
N TYR A 83 15.89 -7.00 -10.90
CA TYR A 83 15.50 -6.13 -12.01
C TYR A 83 16.53 -6.27 -13.15
N SER A 84 16.38 -7.30 -13.99
CA SER A 84 17.33 -7.62 -15.04
C SER A 84 17.50 -6.52 -16.09
N PHE A 85 16.48 -5.66 -16.26
CA PHE A 85 16.50 -4.52 -17.19
C PHE A 85 17.53 -3.43 -16.84
N VAL A 86 18.17 -3.50 -15.68
CA VAL A 86 19.25 -2.58 -15.28
C VAL A 86 20.63 -3.20 -15.37
N ASP A 87 20.73 -4.48 -15.77
CA ASP A 87 22.01 -5.18 -15.90
C ASP A 87 22.83 -4.57 -17.05
N SER A 88 23.88 -3.84 -16.67
CA SER A 88 24.78 -3.19 -17.62
C SER A 88 25.66 -4.15 -18.43
N ARG A 89 25.70 -5.43 -18.07
CA ARG A 89 26.47 -6.48 -18.78
C ARG A 89 25.67 -7.04 -19.95
N LYS A 90 24.34 -6.99 -19.87
CA LYS A 90 23.47 -7.28 -21.00
C LYS A 90 23.46 -6.05 -21.89
N GLY A 91 23.93 -6.18 -23.12
CA GLY A 91 23.96 -5.08 -24.08
C GLY A 91 22.60 -4.35 -24.17
N ALA A 92 22.63 -3.07 -24.47
CA ALA A 92 21.44 -2.19 -24.51
C ALA A 92 20.30 -2.69 -25.42
N HIS A 93 20.54 -3.73 -26.22
CA HIS A 93 19.59 -4.33 -27.16
C HIS A 93 18.96 -5.64 -26.67
N SER A 94 19.32 -6.15 -25.49
CA SER A 94 18.83 -7.45 -25.03
C SER A 94 17.50 -7.40 -24.25
N GLU A 95 17.15 -6.23 -23.70
CA GLU A 95 15.91 -6.04 -22.95
C GLU A 95 15.13 -4.84 -23.51
N PRO A 96 13.83 -4.99 -23.82
CA PRO A 96 13.04 -3.92 -24.39
C PRO A 96 12.83 -2.76 -23.40
N LEU A 97 12.70 -3.04 -22.10
CA LEU A 97 12.64 -2.03 -21.05
C LEU A 97 14.05 -1.68 -20.57
N THR A 98 14.35 -0.38 -20.49
CA THR A 98 15.62 0.11 -19.96
C THR A 98 15.41 1.04 -18.78
N HIS A 99 16.47 1.25 -17.97
CA HIS A 99 16.43 2.24 -16.88
C HIS A 99 15.99 3.64 -17.37
N ASN A 100 16.52 4.08 -18.50
CA ASN A 100 16.20 5.41 -19.03
C ASN A 100 14.73 5.55 -19.43
N ILE A 101 14.14 4.53 -20.07
CA ILE A 101 12.72 4.50 -20.41
C ILE A 101 11.88 4.55 -19.11
N LEU A 102 12.21 3.73 -18.13
CA LEU A 102 11.44 3.63 -16.89
C LEU A 102 11.48 4.92 -16.06
N MET A 103 12.59 5.69 -16.12
CA MET A 103 12.78 6.88 -15.28
C MET A 103 12.26 8.18 -15.88
N ARG A 104 11.94 8.22 -17.17
CA ARG A 104 11.42 9.42 -17.86
C ARG A 104 9.94 9.25 -18.13
N ASP A 105 9.12 10.24 -17.72
CA ASP A 105 7.67 10.16 -17.85
C ASP A 105 7.25 10.08 -19.32
N ASP A 106 7.78 10.95 -20.19
CA ASP A 106 7.51 10.98 -21.63
C ASP A 106 7.87 9.67 -22.34
N ALA A 107 9.01 9.10 -22.01
CA ALA A 107 9.45 7.83 -22.58
C ALA A 107 8.63 6.64 -22.06
N LEU A 108 8.24 6.68 -20.79
CA LEU A 108 7.42 5.64 -20.17
C LEU A 108 6.01 5.60 -20.76
N THR A 109 5.37 6.77 -20.96
CA THR A 109 4.03 6.84 -21.55
C THR A 109 4.04 6.30 -22.98
N LYS A 110 4.95 6.77 -23.85
CA LYS A 110 5.11 6.24 -25.22
C LYS A 110 5.42 4.74 -25.25
N PHE A 111 6.18 4.27 -24.29
CA PHE A 111 6.49 2.84 -24.16
C PHE A 111 5.25 2.03 -23.74
N ALA A 112 4.41 2.58 -22.86
CA ALA A 112 3.15 1.94 -22.45
C ALA A 112 2.17 1.87 -23.61
N GLU A 113 2.01 2.96 -24.37
CA GLU A 113 1.21 3.04 -25.60
C GLU A 113 1.63 1.94 -26.58
N LYS A 114 2.92 1.91 -26.97
CA LYS A 114 3.47 0.89 -27.88
C LYS A 114 3.11 -0.54 -27.48
N TYR A 115 3.23 -0.88 -26.19
CA TYR A 115 2.95 -2.25 -25.73
C TYR A 115 1.45 -2.55 -25.63
N ALA A 116 0.62 -1.56 -25.36
CA ALA A 116 -0.82 -1.69 -25.41
C ALA A 116 -1.28 -1.95 -26.85
N ASP A 117 -0.73 -1.21 -27.84
CA ASP A 117 -1.01 -1.40 -29.26
C ASP A 117 -0.59 -2.79 -29.74
N GLN A 118 0.61 -3.25 -29.37
CA GLN A 118 1.05 -4.61 -29.69
C GLN A 118 0.12 -5.68 -29.09
N CYS A 119 -0.42 -5.45 -27.89
CA CYS A 119 -1.44 -6.34 -27.32
C CYS A 119 -2.76 -6.28 -28.13
N ALA A 120 -3.14 -5.11 -28.66
CA ALA A 120 -4.32 -4.99 -29.51
C ALA A 120 -4.11 -5.66 -30.87
N GLU A 121 -2.93 -5.55 -31.47
CA GLU A 121 -2.56 -6.24 -32.70
C GLU A 121 -2.64 -7.77 -32.57
N ILE A 122 -2.21 -8.34 -31.44
CA ILE A 122 -2.34 -9.78 -31.14
C ILE A 122 -3.82 -10.20 -31.18
N LEU A 123 -4.74 -9.39 -30.65
CA LEU A 123 -6.17 -9.70 -30.71
C LEU A 123 -6.72 -9.57 -32.12
N SER A 124 -6.37 -8.51 -32.85
CA SER A 124 -6.88 -8.24 -34.20
C SER A 124 -6.37 -9.24 -35.24
N SER A 125 -5.20 -9.83 -35.05
CA SER A 125 -4.61 -10.86 -35.92
C SER A 125 -5.15 -12.25 -35.66
N LEU A 126 -6.03 -12.43 -34.65
CA LEU A 126 -6.59 -13.72 -34.31
C LEU A 126 -7.54 -14.23 -35.41
N ASN A 127 -7.21 -15.34 -36.02
CA ASN A 127 -8.17 -16.09 -36.85
C ASN A 127 -9.00 -17.02 -35.95
N ALA A 128 -10.21 -16.58 -35.60
CA ALA A 128 -11.11 -17.33 -34.70
C ALA A 128 -11.55 -18.66 -35.29
N GLU A 129 -11.59 -18.84 -36.61
CA GLU A 129 -12.01 -20.06 -37.30
C GLU A 129 -11.07 -21.24 -37.04
N GLY A 130 -9.80 -20.97 -36.67
CA GLY A 130 -8.80 -21.99 -36.32
C GLY A 130 -8.97 -22.61 -34.93
N TYR A 131 -9.91 -22.12 -34.12
CA TYR A 131 -10.08 -22.59 -32.74
C TYR A 131 -11.38 -23.37 -32.53
N ALA A 132 -11.30 -24.44 -31.72
CA ALA A 132 -12.46 -25.30 -31.42
C ALA A 132 -13.55 -24.59 -30.56
N SER A 133 -13.25 -23.41 -29.97
CA SER A 133 -14.21 -22.56 -29.27
C SER A 133 -13.64 -21.16 -29.06
N PHE A 134 -14.52 -20.18 -28.87
CA PHE A 134 -14.15 -18.79 -28.57
C PHE A 134 -13.26 -18.67 -27.32
N VAL A 135 -13.56 -19.44 -26.27
CA VAL A 135 -12.73 -19.46 -25.05
C VAL A 135 -11.30 -19.94 -25.34
N LYS A 136 -11.12 -20.94 -26.23
CA LYS A 136 -9.76 -21.37 -26.61
C LYS A 136 -9.02 -20.29 -27.39
N ALA A 137 -9.71 -19.56 -28.24
CA ALA A 137 -9.14 -18.40 -28.92
C ALA A 137 -8.69 -17.31 -27.93
N LEU A 138 -9.54 -16.96 -26.95
CA LEU A 138 -9.19 -16.00 -25.90
C LEU A 138 -8.00 -16.48 -25.03
N VAL A 139 -7.88 -17.77 -24.75
CA VAL A 139 -6.73 -18.35 -24.03
C VAL A 139 -5.43 -18.14 -24.82
N ALA A 140 -5.47 -18.33 -26.16
CA ALA A 140 -4.32 -18.10 -27.02
C ALA A 140 -3.89 -16.61 -26.97
N VAL A 141 -4.82 -15.69 -27.21
CA VAL A 141 -4.58 -14.23 -27.12
C VAL A 141 -4.01 -13.83 -25.77
N TYR A 142 -4.66 -14.27 -24.68
CA TYR A 142 -4.16 -14.01 -23.33
C TYR A 142 -2.73 -14.51 -23.12
N SER A 143 -2.42 -15.71 -23.65
CA SER A 143 -1.09 -16.32 -23.49
C SER A 143 0.00 -15.54 -24.24
N GLU A 144 -0.28 -15.07 -25.44
CA GLU A 144 0.63 -14.25 -26.24
C GLU A 144 0.83 -12.85 -25.63
N GLN A 145 -0.24 -12.15 -25.28
CA GLN A 145 -0.17 -10.86 -24.60
C GLN A 145 0.57 -10.96 -23.25
N LYS A 146 0.32 -12.03 -22.49
CA LYS A 146 1.03 -12.35 -21.26
C LYS A 146 2.53 -12.56 -21.50
N ALA A 147 2.91 -13.26 -22.58
CA ALA A 147 4.31 -13.46 -22.95
C ALA A 147 4.98 -12.13 -23.31
N LEU A 148 4.30 -11.30 -24.10
CA LEU A 148 4.76 -9.96 -24.46
C LEU A 148 4.98 -9.08 -23.22
N LEU A 149 4.01 -8.97 -22.32
CA LEU A 149 4.12 -8.14 -21.10
C LEU A 149 5.18 -8.63 -20.12
N LYS A 150 5.46 -9.94 -20.12
CA LYS A 150 6.58 -10.48 -19.31
C LYS A 150 7.93 -9.95 -19.76
N THR A 151 8.12 -9.67 -21.05
CA THR A 151 9.38 -9.10 -21.57
C THR A 151 9.68 -7.71 -21.00
N ILE A 152 8.65 -7.02 -20.50
CA ILE A 152 8.76 -5.70 -19.86
C ILE A 152 8.49 -5.75 -18.36
N HIS A 153 8.61 -6.91 -17.74
CA HIS A 153 8.46 -7.13 -16.30
C HIS A 153 7.08 -6.80 -15.71
N ILE A 154 6.05 -6.76 -16.54
CA ILE A 154 4.66 -6.58 -16.10
C ILE A 154 4.03 -7.94 -15.85
N LYS A 155 3.47 -8.11 -14.63
CA LYS A 155 2.62 -9.26 -14.30
C LYS A 155 1.26 -9.09 -14.98
N PRO A 156 0.80 -10.06 -15.79
CA PRO A 156 -0.50 -10.01 -16.44
C PRO A 156 -1.63 -10.04 -15.40
N PRO A 157 -2.86 -9.67 -15.78
CA PRO A 157 -4.03 -9.89 -14.94
C PRO A 157 -4.18 -11.38 -14.57
N TYR A 158 -4.63 -11.65 -13.36
CA TYR A 158 -4.85 -13.03 -12.91
C TYR A 158 -6.13 -13.60 -13.52
N VAL A 159 -6.03 -14.79 -14.11
CA VAL A 159 -7.16 -15.59 -14.57
C VAL A 159 -7.16 -16.92 -13.83
N ASN A 160 -8.27 -17.27 -13.22
CA ASN A 160 -8.43 -18.56 -12.53
C ASN A 160 -8.89 -19.65 -13.50
N PHE A 161 -7.97 -20.37 -14.09
CA PHE A 161 -8.26 -21.49 -15.01
C PHE A 161 -8.89 -22.72 -14.34
N LYS A 162 -9.08 -22.72 -13.01
CA LYS A 162 -9.76 -23.81 -12.30
C LYS A 162 -11.28 -23.60 -12.22
N VAL A 163 -11.78 -22.47 -12.70
CA VAL A 163 -13.22 -22.21 -12.79
C VAL A 163 -13.84 -23.20 -13.77
N LYS A 164 -14.90 -23.91 -13.32
CA LYS A 164 -15.62 -24.88 -14.14
C LYS A 164 -16.66 -24.25 -15.07
N ASP A 165 -17.16 -23.08 -14.66
CA ASP A 165 -18.14 -22.32 -15.43
C ASP A 165 -17.42 -21.62 -16.60
N VAL A 166 -17.83 -21.97 -17.81
CA VAL A 166 -17.22 -21.49 -19.06
C VAL A 166 -17.51 -20.01 -19.27
N GLU A 167 -18.70 -19.54 -18.93
CA GLU A 167 -19.09 -18.13 -19.08
C GLU A 167 -18.27 -17.23 -18.14
N VAL A 168 -18.07 -17.66 -16.89
CA VAL A 168 -17.23 -16.95 -15.93
C VAL A 168 -15.77 -16.91 -16.38
N LEU A 169 -15.25 -18.01 -16.93
CA LEU A 169 -13.89 -18.06 -17.47
C LEU A 169 -13.73 -17.12 -18.66
N GLU A 170 -14.72 -17.10 -19.57
CA GLU A 170 -14.75 -16.21 -20.73
C GLU A 170 -14.74 -14.73 -20.30
N GLN A 171 -15.58 -14.35 -19.35
CA GLN A 171 -15.61 -13.00 -18.79
C GLN A 171 -14.25 -12.60 -18.17
N MET A 172 -13.63 -13.51 -17.42
CA MET A 172 -12.31 -13.25 -16.82
C MET A 172 -11.21 -13.07 -17.88
N LEU A 173 -11.23 -13.90 -18.94
CA LEU A 173 -10.27 -13.80 -20.04
C LEU A 173 -10.48 -12.53 -20.85
N THR A 174 -11.71 -12.21 -21.22
CA THR A 174 -12.06 -10.97 -21.94
C THR A 174 -11.58 -9.75 -21.17
N ALA A 175 -11.90 -9.66 -19.89
CA ALA A 175 -11.45 -8.56 -19.06
C ALA A 175 -9.92 -8.48 -18.95
N ALA A 176 -9.24 -9.61 -18.85
CA ALA A 176 -7.78 -9.67 -18.80
C ALA A 176 -7.14 -9.19 -20.11
N VAL A 177 -7.66 -9.64 -21.25
CA VAL A 177 -7.23 -9.24 -22.60
C VAL A 177 -7.43 -7.75 -22.81
N LEU A 178 -8.61 -7.19 -22.50
CA LEU A 178 -8.90 -5.76 -22.62
C LEU A 178 -8.01 -4.90 -21.72
N LYS A 179 -7.69 -5.36 -20.53
CA LYS A 179 -6.73 -4.65 -19.64
C LYS A 179 -5.34 -4.55 -20.23
N MET A 180 -4.84 -5.63 -20.84
CA MET A 180 -3.51 -5.66 -21.42
C MET A 180 -3.38 -4.77 -22.66
N GLN A 181 -4.49 -4.43 -23.32
CA GLN A 181 -4.58 -3.46 -24.42
C GLN A 181 -4.78 -2.01 -23.96
N SER A 182 -4.98 -1.78 -22.67
CA SER A 182 -5.19 -0.44 -22.15
C SER A 182 -3.86 0.23 -21.81
N GLU A 183 -3.51 1.30 -22.54
CA GLU A 183 -2.34 2.15 -22.28
C GLU A 183 -2.29 2.58 -20.80
N LYS A 184 -3.41 3.12 -20.28
CA LYS A 184 -3.51 3.55 -18.87
C LYS A 184 -3.23 2.41 -17.88
N TRP A 185 -3.62 1.20 -18.23
CA TRP A 185 -3.35 0.05 -17.36
C TRP A 185 -1.86 -0.33 -17.43
N VAL A 186 -1.26 -0.42 -18.62
CA VAL A 186 0.17 -0.73 -18.82
C VAL A 186 1.03 0.34 -18.14
N GLU A 187 0.73 1.63 -18.37
CA GLU A 187 1.43 2.76 -17.76
C GLU A 187 1.40 2.69 -16.22
N ARG A 188 0.22 2.46 -15.64
CA ARG A 188 0.09 2.28 -14.17
C ARG A 188 0.95 1.13 -13.64
N ARG A 189 1.15 0.06 -14.41
CA ARG A 189 2.00 -1.07 -14.03
C ARG A 189 3.48 -0.68 -14.10
N LEU A 190 3.91 0.03 -15.14
CA LEU A 190 5.26 0.55 -15.27
C LEU A 190 5.60 1.58 -14.19
N LEU A 191 4.67 2.49 -13.87
CA LEU A 191 4.83 3.44 -12.76
C LEU A 191 4.99 2.74 -11.39
N ARG A 192 4.28 1.63 -11.19
CA ARG A 192 4.45 0.79 -9.99
C ARG A 192 5.82 0.11 -9.99
N LEU A 193 6.23 -0.46 -11.11
CA LEU A 193 7.55 -1.08 -11.27
C LEU A 193 8.67 -0.08 -10.99
N ARG A 194 8.55 1.16 -11.51
CA ARG A 194 9.48 2.26 -11.23
C ARG A 194 9.58 2.56 -9.73
N GLY A 195 8.43 2.68 -9.05
CA GLY A 195 8.40 2.93 -7.61
C GLY A 195 9.06 1.80 -6.80
N ASP A 196 8.75 0.56 -7.13
CA ASP A 196 9.30 -0.63 -6.49
C ASP A 196 10.82 -0.73 -6.71
N TYR A 197 11.28 -0.47 -7.93
CA TYR A 197 12.69 -0.46 -8.29
C TYR A 197 13.48 0.63 -7.54
N ILE A 198 12.97 1.87 -7.54
CA ILE A 198 13.64 2.99 -6.85
C ILE A 198 13.79 2.67 -5.36
N GLU A 199 12.70 2.30 -4.69
CA GLU A 199 12.73 2.06 -3.25
C GLU A 199 13.61 0.86 -2.88
N TYR A 200 13.50 -0.25 -3.62
CA TYR A 200 14.37 -1.40 -3.43
C TYR A 200 15.84 -1.05 -3.59
N ALA A 201 16.20 -0.29 -4.62
CA ALA A 201 17.58 0.15 -4.83
C ALA A 201 18.07 1.07 -3.70
N GLN A 202 17.23 2.00 -3.21
CA GLN A 202 17.58 2.87 -2.09
C GLN A 202 17.82 2.07 -0.80
N ILE A 203 16.95 1.11 -0.50
CA ILE A 203 17.12 0.20 0.65
C ILE A 203 18.42 -0.60 0.50
N THR A 204 18.64 -1.21 -0.69
CA THR A 204 19.84 -2.00 -0.99
C THR A 204 21.13 -1.17 -0.82
N MET A 205 21.11 0.09 -1.22
CA MET A 205 22.22 1.04 -1.05
C MET A 205 22.35 1.62 0.37
N SER A 206 21.63 1.08 1.36
CA SER A 206 21.61 1.53 2.75
C SER A 206 21.25 3.01 2.90
N ARG A 207 20.24 3.48 2.15
CA ARG A 207 19.69 4.84 2.27
C ARG A 207 18.51 4.90 3.23
N VAL A 208 18.02 3.74 3.68
CA VAL A 208 16.96 3.61 4.68
C VAL A 208 17.53 2.99 5.95
N GLY A 209 17.26 3.60 7.11
CA GLY A 209 17.78 3.20 8.41
C GLY A 209 17.79 4.35 9.41
N ASP A 210 18.57 4.24 10.48
CA ASP A 210 18.68 5.26 11.53
C ASP A 210 20.10 5.82 11.75
N LYS A 211 21.04 5.50 10.86
CA LYS A 211 22.39 6.05 10.91
C LYS A 211 22.46 7.37 10.15
N GLY A 212 22.90 8.42 10.82
CA GLY A 212 23.23 9.76 10.34
C GLY A 212 22.55 10.29 9.06
N HIS A 213 22.93 9.77 7.91
CA HIS A 213 22.47 10.20 6.58
C HIS A 213 21.34 9.33 5.99
N GLN A 214 20.80 8.41 6.77
CA GLN A 214 19.71 7.52 6.33
C GLN A 214 18.35 8.11 6.68
N SER A 215 17.34 7.79 5.88
CA SER A 215 15.96 8.10 6.16
C SER A 215 15.29 6.92 6.87
N LYS A 216 14.59 7.17 7.98
CA LYS A 216 13.86 6.12 8.69
C LYS A 216 12.64 5.68 7.87
N TYR A 217 12.39 4.37 7.82
CA TYR A 217 11.18 3.71 7.29
C TYR A 217 11.03 3.71 5.76
N VAL A 218 11.39 4.78 5.07
CA VAL A 218 11.23 4.96 3.62
C VAL A 218 12.34 5.86 3.09
N SER A 219 12.76 5.66 1.85
CA SER A 219 13.80 6.52 1.25
C SER A 219 13.30 7.96 1.04
N GLU A 220 14.20 8.94 1.12
CA GLU A 220 13.88 10.36 0.88
C GLU A 220 13.29 10.59 -0.52
N ILE A 221 13.73 9.83 -1.52
CA ILE A 221 13.19 9.92 -2.89
C ILE A 221 11.72 9.50 -2.91
N SER A 222 11.41 8.33 -2.33
CA SER A 222 10.03 7.83 -2.28
C SER A 222 9.15 8.68 -1.38
N PHE A 223 9.68 9.21 -0.28
CA PHE A 223 8.96 10.12 0.60
C PHE A 223 8.62 11.46 -0.10
N SER A 224 9.57 12.04 -0.81
CA SER A 224 9.35 13.25 -1.60
C SER A 224 8.31 13.04 -2.71
N ASN A 225 8.37 11.91 -3.42
CA ASN A 225 7.38 11.53 -4.41
C ASN A 225 5.99 11.32 -3.80
N TRP A 226 5.92 10.71 -2.62
CA TRP A 226 4.66 10.54 -1.90
C TRP A 226 4.06 11.90 -1.50
N LYS A 227 4.87 12.82 -0.95
CA LYS A 227 4.43 14.19 -0.61
C LYS A 227 3.93 14.96 -1.84
N ARG A 228 4.61 14.80 -2.99
CA ARG A 228 4.16 15.41 -4.26
C ARG A 228 2.78 14.88 -4.67
N LYS A 229 2.58 13.55 -4.63
CA LYS A 229 1.28 12.94 -4.93
C LYS A 229 0.17 13.37 -3.99
N GLN A 230 0.46 13.57 -2.69
CA GLN A 230 -0.54 14.11 -1.75
C GLN A 230 -0.99 15.51 -2.17
N ARG A 231 -0.05 16.40 -2.50
CA ARG A 231 -0.35 17.76 -2.97
C ARG A 231 -1.12 17.76 -4.30
N GLU A 232 -0.79 16.88 -5.22
CA GLU A 232 -1.53 16.71 -6.48
C GLU A 232 -2.97 16.23 -6.23
N SER A 233 -3.15 15.27 -5.31
CA SER A 233 -4.46 14.79 -4.89
C SER A 233 -5.31 15.88 -4.24
N GLU A 234 -4.71 16.72 -3.38
CA GLU A 234 -5.40 17.87 -2.78
C GLU A 234 -5.85 18.88 -3.84
N LYS A 235 -4.98 19.21 -4.81
CA LYS A 235 -5.35 20.08 -5.93
C LYS A 235 -6.49 19.49 -6.75
N TYR A 236 -6.45 18.18 -7.01
CA TYR A 236 -7.51 17.48 -7.72
C TYR A 236 -8.84 17.57 -6.96
N MET A 237 -8.85 17.27 -5.66
CA MET A 237 -10.06 17.35 -4.83
C MET A 237 -10.67 18.75 -4.81
N LYS A 238 -9.84 19.81 -4.82
CA LYS A 238 -10.30 21.21 -4.90
C LYS A 238 -10.89 21.57 -6.27
N SER A 239 -10.47 20.90 -7.34
CA SER A 239 -10.95 21.17 -8.70
C SER A 239 -12.19 20.38 -9.09
N MET A 240 -12.62 19.43 -8.25
CA MET A 240 -13.71 18.50 -8.55
C MET A 240 -14.89 18.67 -7.60
N SER A 241 -16.07 18.35 -8.10
CA SER A 241 -17.32 18.25 -7.32
C SER A 241 -17.99 16.91 -7.58
N VAL A 242 -18.75 16.42 -6.62
CA VAL A 242 -19.72 15.35 -6.83
C VAL A 242 -21.04 15.99 -7.23
N TYR A 243 -21.70 15.44 -8.22
CA TYR A 243 -22.92 15.99 -8.82
C TYR A 243 -23.95 14.88 -9.00
N ASN A 244 -25.15 15.08 -8.50
CA ASN A 244 -26.29 14.19 -8.68
C ASN A 244 -27.03 14.60 -9.96
N GLU A 245 -27.10 13.71 -10.93
CA GLU A 245 -27.71 14.00 -12.24
C GLU A 245 -29.24 14.08 -12.15
N GLU A 246 -29.85 13.41 -11.17
CA GLU A 246 -31.31 13.40 -10.96
C GLU A 246 -31.79 14.64 -10.20
N THR A 247 -31.13 15.01 -9.12
CA THR A 247 -31.55 16.12 -8.26
C THR A 247 -30.89 17.46 -8.59
N GLY A 248 -29.71 17.43 -9.22
CA GLY A 248 -28.86 18.61 -9.43
C GLY A 248 -28.03 19.00 -8.19
N GLU A 249 -28.17 18.28 -7.10
CA GLU A 249 -27.32 18.48 -5.92
C GLU A 249 -25.86 18.30 -6.24
N HIS A 250 -25.03 19.14 -5.65
CA HIS A 250 -23.60 19.05 -5.83
C HIS A 250 -22.83 19.53 -4.61
N PHE A 251 -21.69 18.90 -4.37
CA PHE A 251 -20.80 19.24 -3.26
C PHE A 251 -19.36 19.26 -3.73
N PRO A 252 -18.50 20.18 -3.25
CA PRO A 252 -17.05 20.13 -3.47
C PRO A 252 -16.49 18.79 -2.99
N LEU A 253 -15.68 18.12 -3.83
CA LEU A 253 -15.11 16.82 -3.46
C LEU A 253 -14.23 16.90 -2.21
N GLU A 254 -13.58 18.04 -1.96
CA GLU A 254 -12.79 18.28 -0.75
C GLU A 254 -13.67 18.20 0.51
N GLU A 255 -14.88 18.74 0.50
CA GLU A 255 -15.80 18.69 1.65
C GLU A 255 -16.31 17.28 1.88
N VAL A 256 -16.65 16.56 0.82
CA VAL A 256 -17.04 15.16 0.92
C VAL A 256 -15.89 14.33 1.49
N ALA A 257 -14.67 14.56 1.03
CA ALA A 257 -13.49 13.87 1.56
C ALA A 257 -13.24 14.18 3.05
N LYS A 258 -13.46 15.42 3.49
CA LYS A 258 -13.35 15.80 4.92
C LYS A 258 -14.33 15.05 5.83
N ARG A 259 -15.54 14.75 5.35
CA ARG A 259 -16.59 14.06 6.11
C ARG A 259 -16.50 12.53 6.07
N THR A 260 -15.69 11.99 5.17
CA THR A 260 -15.57 10.54 4.99
C THR A 260 -14.29 9.96 5.63
N ILE A 261 -14.13 8.65 5.54
CA ILE A 261 -12.89 7.95 5.94
C ILE A 261 -11.66 8.28 5.07
N ALA A 262 -11.83 9.07 4.01
CA ALA A 262 -10.69 9.65 3.27
C ALA A 262 -9.90 10.60 4.17
N ASN A 263 -10.58 11.28 5.11
CA ASN A 263 -9.93 12.05 6.16
C ASN A 263 -9.21 11.15 7.17
N PRO A 264 -7.89 11.32 7.37
CA PRO A 264 -7.15 10.54 8.36
C PRO A 264 -7.71 10.66 9.79
N GLU A 265 -8.25 11.83 10.17
CA GLU A 265 -8.80 12.04 11.49
C GLU A 265 -10.06 11.20 11.70
N ASN A 266 -10.97 11.16 10.74
CA ASN A 266 -12.16 10.30 10.83
C ASN A 266 -11.78 8.81 10.94
N ARG A 267 -10.74 8.38 10.20
CA ARG A 267 -10.20 7.02 10.34
C ARG A 267 -9.64 6.75 11.73
N ARG A 268 -8.97 7.74 12.32
CA ARG A 268 -8.45 7.65 13.68
C ARG A 268 -9.60 7.49 14.69
N ILE A 269 -10.58 8.37 14.61
CA ILE A 269 -11.75 8.34 15.51
C ILE A 269 -12.48 7.00 15.38
N GLU A 270 -12.79 6.57 14.14
CA GLU A 270 -13.46 5.29 13.91
C GLU A 270 -12.67 4.11 14.47
N MET A 271 -11.34 4.13 14.36
CA MET A 271 -10.49 3.08 14.90
C MET A 271 -10.53 3.07 16.43
N MET A 272 -10.53 4.26 17.06
CA MET A 272 -10.63 4.38 18.53
C MET A 272 -11.99 3.92 19.05
N VAL A 273 -13.09 4.27 18.37
CA VAL A 273 -14.43 3.78 18.71
C VAL A 273 -14.49 2.26 18.71
N ARG A 274 -13.98 1.63 17.64
CA ARG A 274 -13.94 0.17 17.53
C ARG A 274 -13.03 -0.48 18.57
N SER A 275 -11.90 0.15 18.86
CA SER A 275 -10.95 -0.37 19.85
C SER A 275 -11.55 -0.36 21.25
N ARG A 276 -12.19 0.75 21.63
CA ARG A 276 -12.88 0.88 22.90
C ARG A 276 -14.04 -0.12 22.99
N GLY A 277 -14.87 -0.22 21.95
CA GLY A 277 -16.00 -1.15 21.96
C GLY A 277 -15.57 -2.62 21.96
N PHE A 278 -14.41 -2.98 21.41
CA PHE A 278 -13.86 -4.33 21.58
C PHE A 278 -13.36 -4.59 23.01
N GLU A 279 -12.82 -3.58 23.69
CA GLU A 279 -12.45 -3.69 25.09
C GLU A 279 -13.72 -3.86 25.96
N GLU A 280 -14.74 -3.03 25.75
CA GLU A 280 -16.05 -3.16 26.43
C GLU A 280 -16.67 -4.55 26.19
N LEU A 281 -16.67 -5.06 24.97
CA LEU A 281 -17.16 -6.39 24.63
C LEU A 281 -16.32 -7.51 25.29
N ALA A 282 -15.01 -7.32 25.38
CA ALA A 282 -14.12 -8.26 26.04
C ALA A 282 -14.35 -8.32 27.56
N ASP A 283 -14.60 -7.17 28.20
CA ASP A 283 -14.93 -7.11 29.62
C ASP A 283 -16.25 -7.84 29.92
N GLU A 284 -17.28 -7.64 29.07
CA GLU A 284 -18.58 -8.33 29.19
C GLU A 284 -18.46 -9.86 29.00
N LEU A 285 -17.54 -10.31 28.14
CA LEU A 285 -17.29 -11.73 27.86
C LEU A 285 -16.26 -12.35 28.81
N GLU A 286 -15.73 -11.60 29.76
CA GLU A 286 -14.63 -12.00 30.62
C GLU A 286 -13.40 -12.51 29.84
N TYR A 287 -13.08 -11.83 28.72
CA TYR A 287 -11.93 -12.14 27.87
C TYR A 287 -10.67 -11.43 28.36
N THR A 288 -9.54 -12.07 28.14
CA THR A 288 -8.22 -11.46 28.35
C THR A 288 -7.73 -10.76 27.10
N ALA A 289 -6.99 -9.67 27.28
CA ALA A 289 -6.38 -8.91 26.19
C ALA A 289 -4.89 -9.20 26.08
N LEU A 290 -4.44 -9.61 24.90
CA LEU A 290 -3.04 -9.90 24.58
C LEU A 290 -2.51 -8.85 23.62
N PHE A 291 -1.33 -8.32 23.93
CA PHE A 291 -0.51 -7.53 23.03
C PHE A 291 0.66 -8.37 22.53
N ILE A 292 0.71 -8.62 21.24
CA ILE A 292 1.69 -9.51 20.62
C ILE A 292 2.53 -8.72 19.62
N THR A 293 3.84 -8.80 19.72
CA THR A 293 4.79 -8.30 18.71
C THR A 293 5.37 -9.48 17.93
N TRP A 294 5.25 -9.42 16.62
CA TRP A 294 5.71 -10.48 15.72
C TRP A 294 6.65 -9.89 14.67
N THR A 295 7.91 -10.30 14.70
CA THR A 295 9.00 -9.81 13.88
C THR A 295 9.47 -10.88 12.88
N LEU A 296 10.04 -10.46 11.78
CA LEU A 296 10.60 -11.34 10.75
C LEU A 296 12.02 -11.83 11.09
N PRO A 297 12.49 -12.96 10.47
CA PRO A 297 13.88 -13.40 10.51
C PRO A 297 14.90 -12.37 10.01
N SER A 298 16.13 -12.50 10.47
CA SER A 298 17.27 -11.61 10.13
C SER A 298 17.51 -11.48 8.64
N ARG A 299 17.22 -12.52 7.84
CA ARG A 299 17.38 -12.49 6.38
C ARG A 299 16.49 -11.46 5.66
N TYR A 300 15.41 -10.99 6.29
CA TYR A 300 14.56 -9.92 5.74
C TYR A 300 15.05 -8.51 6.10
N HIS A 301 15.95 -8.39 7.08
CA HIS A 301 16.44 -7.12 7.57
C HIS A 301 17.65 -6.64 6.80
N ARG A 302 17.53 -5.52 6.06
CA ARG A 302 18.63 -4.97 5.25
C ARG A 302 19.89 -4.67 6.08
N ASN A 303 19.73 -4.32 7.34
CA ASN A 303 20.83 -4.01 8.25
C ASN A 303 21.52 -5.27 8.82
N SER A 304 20.93 -6.44 8.63
CA SER A 304 21.52 -7.72 9.01
C SER A 304 22.57 -8.19 7.99
N PRO A 305 23.70 -8.78 8.45
CA PRO A 305 24.66 -9.44 7.55
C PRO A 305 24.07 -10.69 6.85
N LYS A 306 22.97 -11.25 7.39
CA LYS A 306 22.24 -12.38 6.81
C LYS A 306 21.19 -11.99 5.77
N TRP A 307 21.06 -10.69 5.43
CA TRP A 307 20.07 -10.25 4.45
C TRP A 307 20.25 -10.93 3.10
N ASP A 308 19.19 -11.56 2.61
CA ASP A 308 19.20 -12.39 1.40
C ASP A 308 18.81 -11.64 0.11
N GLY A 309 18.57 -10.33 0.17
CA GLY A 309 18.07 -9.53 -0.95
C GLY A 309 16.54 -9.45 -1.02
N SER A 310 15.82 -9.99 -0.05
CA SER A 310 14.37 -9.86 0.03
C SER A 310 13.94 -8.39 0.10
N SER A 311 12.85 -8.06 -0.59
CA SER A 311 12.23 -6.73 -0.49
C SER A 311 11.33 -6.66 0.75
N VAL A 312 10.96 -5.45 1.13
CA VAL A 312 9.96 -5.21 2.19
C VAL A 312 8.64 -5.93 1.91
N LYS A 313 8.24 -6.02 0.64
CA LYS A 313 7.02 -6.75 0.23
C LYS A 313 7.15 -8.26 0.44
N ASP A 314 8.31 -8.83 0.14
CA ASP A 314 8.54 -10.27 0.34
C ASP A 314 8.47 -10.59 1.83
N GLY A 315 9.12 -9.77 2.67
CA GLY A 315 9.03 -9.91 4.11
C GLY A 315 7.59 -9.75 4.64
N HIS A 316 6.87 -8.72 4.17
CA HIS A 316 5.47 -8.55 4.57
C HIS A 316 4.57 -9.71 4.11
N ALA A 317 4.78 -10.24 2.92
CA ALA A 317 4.04 -11.40 2.42
C ALA A 317 4.30 -12.64 3.27
N GLU A 318 5.54 -12.86 3.71
CA GLU A 318 5.89 -13.94 4.62
C GLU A 318 5.20 -13.78 5.98
N LEU A 319 5.22 -12.59 6.56
CA LEU A 319 4.52 -12.29 7.81
C LEU A 319 3.01 -12.61 7.70
N MET A 320 2.40 -12.26 6.56
CA MET A 320 0.98 -12.54 6.31
C MET A 320 0.71 -14.03 6.08
N ARG A 321 1.64 -14.75 5.46
CA ARG A 321 1.56 -16.21 5.30
C ARG A 321 1.56 -16.92 6.65
N GLN A 322 2.49 -16.55 7.54
CA GLN A 322 2.58 -17.09 8.90
C GLN A 322 1.30 -16.82 9.69
N TRP A 323 0.80 -15.58 9.64
CA TRP A 323 -0.48 -15.22 10.25
C TRP A 323 -1.66 -16.01 9.69
N SER A 324 -1.71 -16.25 8.37
CA SER A 324 -2.75 -17.06 7.74
C SER A 324 -2.73 -18.51 8.20
N LEU A 325 -1.54 -19.11 8.36
CA LEU A 325 -1.38 -20.47 8.88
C LEU A 325 -1.83 -20.57 10.34
N ALA A 326 -1.45 -19.59 11.16
CA ALA A 326 -1.88 -19.53 12.56
C ALA A 326 -3.42 -19.47 12.66
N ARG A 327 -4.04 -18.57 11.87
CA ARG A 327 -5.51 -18.45 11.82
C ARG A 327 -6.21 -19.74 11.39
N ALA A 328 -5.66 -20.44 10.40
CA ALA A 328 -6.21 -21.73 9.97
C ALA A 328 -6.15 -22.79 11.07
N LYS A 329 -5.09 -22.81 11.89
CA LYS A 329 -4.97 -23.71 13.05
C LYS A 329 -5.94 -23.33 14.16
N LEU A 330 -6.12 -22.04 14.45
CA LEU A 330 -7.10 -21.55 15.43
C LEU A 330 -8.52 -21.90 15.02
N ALA A 331 -8.86 -21.71 13.74
CA ALA A 331 -10.17 -22.05 13.19
C ALA A 331 -10.50 -23.56 13.28
N LYS A 332 -9.49 -24.44 13.11
CA LYS A 332 -9.67 -25.89 13.29
C LYS A 332 -9.97 -26.30 14.73
N LEU A 333 -9.59 -25.45 15.69
CA LEU A 333 -9.87 -25.66 17.11
C LEU A 333 -11.11 -24.90 17.57
N GLU A 334 -11.84 -24.28 16.64
CA GLU A 334 -13.04 -23.47 16.91
C GLU A 334 -12.80 -22.38 17.97
N ILE A 335 -11.57 -21.86 18.05
CA ILE A 335 -11.21 -20.82 18.99
C ILE A 335 -11.73 -19.47 18.50
N GLU A 336 -12.55 -18.82 19.31
CA GLU A 336 -13.05 -17.49 19.06
C GLU A 336 -12.09 -16.42 19.60
N TYR A 337 -11.83 -15.42 18.80
CA TYR A 337 -11.02 -14.27 19.15
C TYR A 337 -11.31 -13.10 18.21
N PHE A 338 -11.12 -11.89 18.70
CA PHE A 338 -11.25 -10.67 17.90
C PHE A 338 -10.18 -9.64 18.27
N GLY A 339 -10.04 -8.62 17.42
CA GLY A 339 -9.06 -7.59 17.66
C GLY A 339 -8.52 -6.91 16.40
N PHE A 340 -7.28 -6.42 16.51
CA PHE A 340 -6.62 -5.67 15.44
C PHE A 340 -5.20 -6.14 15.20
N ARG A 341 -4.79 -6.08 13.93
CA ARG A 341 -3.39 -6.15 13.53
C ARG A 341 -2.95 -4.79 13.00
N VAL A 342 -1.79 -4.34 13.47
CA VAL A 342 -1.10 -3.15 12.98
C VAL A 342 0.23 -3.57 12.38
N ALA A 343 0.46 -3.26 11.10
CA ALA A 343 1.76 -3.46 10.46
C ALA A 343 2.58 -2.17 10.53
N GLU A 344 3.80 -2.26 11.03
CA GLU A 344 4.72 -1.14 11.18
C GLU A 344 6.08 -1.43 10.53
N PRO A 345 6.82 -0.41 10.11
CA PRO A 345 8.19 -0.58 9.67
C PRO A 345 9.18 -0.56 10.84
N HIS A 346 10.19 -1.40 10.80
CA HIS A 346 11.47 -1.13 11.46
C HIS A 346 12.17 0.05 10.77
N LYS A 347 13.17 0.63 11.41
CA LYS A 347 13.93 1.77 10.87
C LYS A 347 14.54 1.49 9.48
N ASP A 348 14.85 0.24 9.17
CA ASP A 348 15.35 -0.24 7.89
C ASP A 348 14.25 -0.61 6.87
N ALA A 349 13.01 -0.22 7.13
CA ALA A 349 11.79 -0.51 6.38
C ALA A 349 11.24 -1.92 6.51
N THR A 350 11.90 -2.86 7.18
CA THR A 350 11.40 -4.22 7.34
C THR A 350 10.07 -4.21 8.11
N SER A 351 9.08 -4.95 7.61
CA SER A 351 7.75 -5.02 8.24
C SER A 351 7.77 -5.88 9.48
N HIS A 352 7.11 -5.43 10.54
CA HIS A 352 6.69 -6.24 11.68
C HIS A 352 5.21 -5.99 11.99
N ALA A 353 4.60 -6.79 12.83
CA ALA A 353 3.20 -6.64 13.16
C ALA A 353 2.97 -6.67 14.67
N HIS A 354 2.05 -5.81 15.10
CA HIS A 354 1.47 -5.85 16.42
C HIS A 354 0.04 -6.38 16.32
N TYR A 355 -0.32 -7.29 17.24
CA TYR A 355 -1.66 -7.82 17.35
C TYR A 355 -2.20 -7.46 18.73
N PHE A 356 -3.40 -6.89 18.73
CA PHE A 356 -4.23 -6.67 19.90
C PHE A 356 -5.34 -7.70 19.81
N LEU A 357 -5.31 -8.70 20.66
CA LEU A 357 -6.14 -9.88 20.55
C LEU A 357 -6.87 -10.11 21.87
N PHE A 358 -8.20 -10.21 21.78
CA PHE A 358 -9.07 -10.57 22.90
C PHE A 358 -9.54 -12.01 22.72
N CYS A 359 -9.47 -12.79 23.79
CA CYS A 359 -9.86 -14.20 23.77
C CYS A 359 -10.25 -14.68 25.18
N SER A 360 -10.95 -15.82 25.24
CA SER A 360 -11.28 -16.44 26.52
C SER A 360 -10.03 -16.88 27.29
N HIS A 361 -10.08 -16.86 28.61
CA HIS A 361 -8.97 -17.33 29.46
C HIS A 361 -8.57 -18.78 29.18
N LYS A 362 -9.55 -19.66 28.85
CA LYS A 362 -9.32 -21.08 28.53
C LYS A 362 -8.50 -21.26 27.24
N ASP A 363 -8.65 -20.37 26.25
CA ASP A 363 -8.03 -20.49 24.93
C ASP A 363 -6.69 -19.77 24.84
N LYS A 364 -6.38 -18.89 25.79
CA LYS A 364 -5.16 -18.06 25.82
C LYS A 364 -3.89 -18.85 25.59
N ALA A 365 -3.70 -19.94 26.34
CA ALA A 365 -2.48 -20.76 26.22
C ALA A 365 -2.33 -21.39 24.83
N ASN A 366 -3.43 -21.89 24.25
CA ASN A 366 -3.44 -22.46 22.90
C ASN A 366 -3.16 -21.41 21.83
N ILE A 367 -3.75 -20.23 21.93
CA ILE A 367 -3.49 -19.10 21.01
C ILE A 367 -2.01 -18.75 21.04
N ILE A 368 -1.44 -18.49 22.22
CA ILE A 368 -0.02 -18.15 22.37
C ILE A 368 0.87 -19.24 21.77
N ARG A 369 0.60 -20.50 22.08
CA ARG A 369 1.36 -21.65 21.56
C ARG A 369 1.34 -21.72 20.04
N ILE A 370 0.17 -21.55 19.42
CA ILE A 370 0.01 -21.63 17.95
C ILE A 370 0.70 -20.44 17.28
N LEU A 371 0.45 -19.20 17.74
CA LEU A 371 1.05 -18.01 17.15
C LEU A 371 2.58 -18.04 17.28
N ARG A 372 3.09 -18.40 18.47
CA ARG A 372 4.52 -18.57 18.71
C ARG A 372 5.12 -19.60 17.77
N GLY A 373 4.46 -20.76 17.62
CA GLY A 373 4.95 -21.83 16.74
C GLY A 373 5.15 -21.35 15.30
N GLU A 374 4.20 -20.60 14.73
CA GLU A 374 4.33 -20.05 13.38
C GLU A 374 5.39 -18.94 13.29
N ALA A 375 5.53 -18.13 14.33
CA ALA A 375 6.48 -17.02 14.35
C ALA A 375 7.93 -17.48 14.39
N ILE A 376 8.22 -18.52 15.19
CA ILE A 376 9.60 -18.96 15.42
C ILE A 376 10.05 -20.07 14.45
N ALA A 377 9.12 -20.76 13.77
CA ALA A 377 9.48 -21.86 12.87
C ALA A 377 10.45 -21.46 11.75
N PRO A 378 10.28 -20.32 11.05
CA PRO A 378 11.26 -19.90 10.06
C PRO A 378 12.58 -19.47 10.72
N ASP A 379 13.69 -20.00 10.22
CA ASP A 379 15.05 -19.68 10.68
C ASP A 379 15.18 -19.80 12.22
N ARG A 380 14.61 -20.87 12.81
CA ARG A 380 14.56 -21.11 14.25
C ARG A 380 15.96 -21.13 14.89
N GLU A 381 16.93 -21.60 14.14
CA GLU A 381 18.33 -21.75 14.55
C GLU A 381 19.02 -20.41 14.87
N GLU A 382 18.48 -19.28 14.43
CA GLU A 382 19.06 -17.97 14.74
C GLU A 382 18.66 -17.43 16.13
N LEU A 383 17.68 -18.04 16.83
CA LEU A 383 17.05 -17.46 18.00
C LEU A 383 17.64 -17.94 19.35
N GLY A 384 18.40 -19.04 19.36
CA GLY A 384 18.84 -19.61 20.64
C GLY A 384 17.67 -19.86 21.62
N ASP A 385 17.87 -19.59 22.91
CA ASP A 385 16.84 -19.74 23.96
C ASP A 385 15.92 -18.52 24.05
N ASP A 386 16.41 -17.32 23.74
CA ASP A 386 15.61 -16.10 23.75
C ASP A 386 14.87 -15.89 22.41
N ILE A 387 13.57 -16.09 22.46
CA ILE A 387 12.66 -15.89 21.31
C ILE A 387 12.00 -14.51 21.27
N THR A 388 12.18 -13.69 22.30
CA THR A 388 11.50 -12.37 22.41
C THR A 388 11.79 -11.41 21.26
N PRO A 389 12.96 -11.40 20.61
CA PRO A 389 13.19 -10.60 19.43
C PRO A 389 12.29 -10.97 18.23
N ARG A 390 11.81 -12.22 18.16
CA ARG A 390 10.92 -12.73 17.12
C ARG A 390 9.45 -12.67 17.49
N PHE A 391 9.14 -13.02 18.75
CA PHE A 391 7.77 -13.14 19.25
C PHE A 391 7.70 -12.78 20.73
N ASP A 392 7.11 -11.62 21.03
CA ASP A 392 6.89 -11.12 22.38
C ASP A 392 5.39 -11.02 22.66
N VAL A 393 4.96 -11.47 23.85
CA VAL A 393 3.55 -11.44 24.29
C VAL A 393 3.46 -10.75 25.63
N LYS A 394 2.57 -9.78 25.74
CA LYS A 394 2.23 -9.09 26.97
C LYS A 394 0.72 -9.13 27.17
N GLU A 395 0.27 -9.34 28.38
CA GLU A 395 -1.12 -9.09 28.75
C GLU A 395 -1.34 -7.59 28.91
N ALA A 396 -2.49 -7.11 28.49
CA ALA A 396 -2.87 -5.73 28.75
C ALA A 396 -3.07 -5.54 30.26
N ASP A 397 -2.50 -4.48 30.78
CA ASP A 397 -2.63 -4.11 32.19
C ASP A 397 -3.74 -3.06 32.32
N PRO A 398 -4.89 -3.40 32.94
CA PRO A 398 -5.98 -2.45 33.11
C PRO A 398 -5.55 -1.18 33.88
N SER A 399 -4.61 -1.29 34.81
CA SER A 399 -4.11 -0.15 35.59
C SER A 399 -3.35 0.87 34.74
N LYS A 400 -2.86 0.47 33.55
CA LYS A 400 -2.14 1.33 32.58
C LYS A 400 -3.01 1.78 31.41
N GLY A 401 -4.33 1.75 31.57
CA GLY A 401 -5.29 2.19 30.57
C GLY A 401 -5.73 1.11 29.57
N GLY A 402 -5.51 -0.17 29.91
CA GLY A 402 -6.03 -1.31 29.17
C GLY A 402 -5.52 -1.45 27.75
N ALA A 403 -6.24 -2.23 26.95
CA ALA A 403 -5.90 -2.50 25.56
C ALA A 403 -6.06 -1.25 24.65
N THR A 404 -7.07 -0.42 24.91
CA THR A 404 -7.33 0.79 24.13
C THR A 404 -6.17 1.79 24.20
N ALA A 405 -5.52 1.96 25.34
CA ALA A 405 -4.36 2.83 25.46
C ALA A 405 -3.16 2.37 24.61
N TYR A 406 -2.93 1.06 24.54
CA TYR A 406 -1.90 0.49 23.66
C TYR A 406 -2.23 0.77 22.18
N ILE A 407 -3.47 0.53 21.76
CA ILE A 407 -3.89 0.78 20.38
C ILE A 407 -3.81 2.28 20.05
N ALA A 408 -4.22 3.16 20.96
CA ALA A 408 -4.18 4.61 20.78
C ALA A 408 -2.77 5.10 20.42
N LYS A 409 -1.73 4.58 21.08
CA LYS A 409 -0.33 4.87 20.79
C LYS A 409 0.03 4.55 19.33
N TYR A 410 -0.38 3.38 18.83
CA TYR A 410 -0.08 2.96 17.45
C TYR A 410 -0.93 3.71 16.43
N VAL A 411 -2.18 3.98 16.75
CA VAL A 411 -3.08 4.77 15.91
C VAL A 411 -2.56 6.21 15.73
N SER A 412 -2.15 6.86 16.82
CA SER A 412 -1.57 8.21 16.78
C SER A 412 -0.26 8.24 16.01
N LYS A 413 0.65 7.31 16.26
CA LYS A 413 1.95 7.19 15.57
C LYS A 413 1.80 6.94 14.05
N ASN A 414 0.77 6.21 13.63
CA ASN A 414 0.68 5.71 12.26
C ASN A 414 -0.35 6.45 11.40
N ILE A 415 -1.25 7.26 11.96
CA ILE A 415 -2.30 7.95 11.19
C ILE A 415 -1.99 9.42 10.99
N ASN A 416 -1.81 10.22 12.03
CA ASN A 416 -1.64 11.68 11.87
C ASN A 416 -0.59 12.35 12.76
N GLY A 417 -0.04 11.68 13.76
CA GLY A 417 0.99 12.24 14.65
C GLY A 417 0.55 13.40 15.56
N LYS A 418 -0.66 13.95 15.37
CA LYS A 418 -1.12 15.20 15.99
C LYS A 418 -1.24 15.19 17.53
N HIS A 419 -1.26 14.02 18.14
CA HIS A 419 -1.39 13.84 19.59
C HIS A 419 -0.08 13.38 20.25
N MET A 420 1.04 13.53 19.55
CA MET A 420 2.36 13.23 20.09
C MET A 420 3.06 14.55 20.46
N PRO A 421 3.78 14.58 21.57
CA PRO A 421 4.33 15.84 22.11
C PRO A 421 5.52 16.42 21.33
N ASP A 422 5.90 15.82 20.20
CA ASP A 422 7.14 16.15 19.48
C ASP A 422 6.91 16.35 17.97
N THR A 423 7.50 17.42 17.40
CA THR A 423 7.47 17.71 15.95
C THR A 423 8.17 16.63 15.11
N GLU A 424 9.20 15.96 15.65
CA GLU A 424 9.81 14.79 15.00
C GLU A 424 8.84 13.62 14.89
N ALA A 425 7.88 13.52 15.79
CA ALA A 425 6.87 12.47 15.78
C ALA A 425 5.87 12.64 14.62
N GLU A 426 5.53 13.86 14.23
CA GLU A 426 4.64 14.10 13.09
C GLU A 426 5.33 13.71 11.77
N GLU A 427 6.59 14.10 11.54
CA GLU A 427 7.34 13.67 10.36
C GLU A 427 7.51 12.15 10.32
N SER A 428 7.74 11.52 11.47
CA SER A 428 7.81 10.07 11.61
C SER A 428 6.50 9.40 11.18
N ALA A 429 5.33 9.92 11.59
CA ALA A 429 4.03 9.43 11.19
C ALA A 429 3.81 9.55 9.67
N PHE A 430 4.20 10.67 9.06
CA PHE A 430 4.14 10.81 7.60
C PHE A 430 5.05 9.81 6.88
N LYS A 431 6.26 9.56 7.37
CA LYS A 431 7.17 8.56 6.79
C LYS A 431 6.61 7.14 6.91
N VAL A 432 5.96 6.79 8.02
CA VAL A 432 5.30 5.48 8.20
C VAL A 432 4.11 5.32 7.24
N ARG A 433 3.30 6.36 7.04
CA ARG A 433 2.24 6.36 6.03
C ARG A 433 2.77 6.23 4.60
N ALA A 434 3.87 6.95 4.31
CA ALA A 434 4.54 6.86 3.02
C ALA A 434 5.09 5.45 2.77
N TRP A 435 5.71 4.82 3.78
CA TRP A 435 6.15 3.42 3.75
C TRP A 435 5.00 2.48 3.39
N ALA A 436 3.87 2.58 4.08
CA ALA A 436 2.71 1.74 3.82
C ALA A 436 2.17 1.94 2.38
N SER A 437 2.12 3.19 1.91
CA SER A 437 1.69 3.54 0.56
C SER A 437 2.66 3.02 -0.51
N VAL A 438 3.97 3.24 -0.34
CA VAL A 438 5.03 2.83 -1.28
C VAL A 438 5.06 1.31 -1.41
N HIS A 439 4.98 0.60 -0.29
CA HIS A 439 4.99 -0.87 -0.28
C HIS A 439 3.60 -1.49 -0.45
N ARG A 440 2.53 -0.68 -0.51
CA ARG A 440 1.12 -1.14 -0.63
C ARG A 440 0.73 -2.11 0.49
N ILE A 441 1.12 -1.76 1.72
CA ILE A 441 0.84 -2.52 2.92
C ILE A 441 -0.42 -1.98 3.60
N ARG A 442 -1.36 -2.87 3.90
CA ARG A 442 -2.52 -2.54 4.72
C ARG A 442 -2.09 -2.49 6.19
N GLN A 443 -1.88 -1.27 6.70
CA GLN A 443 -1.37 -1.07 8.05
C GLN A 443 -2.30 -1.61 9.14
N PHE A 444 -3.58 -1.26 9.09
CA PHE A 444 -4.57 -1.65 10.06
C PHE A 444 -5.53 -2.67 9.48
N GLN A 445 -5.79 -3.73 10.25
CA GLN A 445 -6.76 -4.74 9.90
C GLN A 445 -7.45 -5.27 11.14
N GLN A 446 -8.77 -5.16 11.16
CA GLN A 446 -9.62 -5.86 12.13
C GLN A 446 -9.71 -7.34 11.77
N PHE A 447 -9.79 -8.20 12.77
CA PHE A 447 -10.14 -9.62 12.66
C PHE A 447 -11.12 -9.97 13.76
N GLY A 448 -12.05 -10.86 13.44
CA GLY A 448 -13.21 -11.12 14.32
C GLY A 448 -14.15 -9.91 14.45
N GLY A 449 -15.23 -10.10 15.15
CA GLY A 449 -16.30 -9.11 15.28
C GLY A 449 -16.99 -8.76 13.96
N GLU A 450 -17.93 -7.84 14.01
CA GLU A 450 -18.78 -7.49 12.88
C GLU A 450 -18.07 -6.59 11.84
N PRO A 451 -18.50 -6.66 10.56
CA PRO A 451 -17.88 -5.86 9.50
C PRO A 451 -18.12 -4.35 9.70
N VAL A 452 -17.03 -3.56 9.69
CA VAL A 452 -17.14 -2.09 9.76
C VAL A 452 -17.96 -1.48 8.62
N SER A 453 -18.05 -2.15 7.47
CA SER A 453 -18.87 -1.71 6.34
C SER A 453 -20.36 -1.81 6.67
N LEU A 454 -20.78 -2.81 7.44
CA LEU A 454 -22.14 -2.95 7.94
C LEU A 454 -22.48 -1.81 8.90
N TRP A 455 -21.59 -1.56 9.87
CA TRP A 455 -21.73 -0.44 10.81
C TRP A 455 -21.88 0.92 10.10
N ARG A 456 -21.08 1.16 9.05
CA ARG A 456 -21.20 2.37 8.22
C ARG A 456 -22.50 2.42 7.43
N SER A 457 -23.00 1.27 6.97
CA SER A 457 -24.26 1.18 6.24
C SER A 457 -25.44 1.53 7.17
N LEU A 458 -25.47 0.98 8.38
CA LEU A 458 -26.49 1.27 9.38
C LEU A 458 -26.52 2.75 9.81
N ARG A 459 -25.36 3.38 9.95
CA ARG A 459 -25.25 4.83 10.23
C ARG A 459 -25.81 5.73 9.13
N ARG A 460 -25.96 5.22 7.91
CA ARG A 460 -26.61 5.95 6.81
C ARG A 460 -28.10 5.69 6.71
N ALA A 461 -28.59 4.68 7.39
CA ALA A 461 -30.03 4.40 7.42
C ALA A 461 -30.78 5.48 8.19
N THR A 462 -31.96 5.87 7.69
CA THR A 462 -32.86 6.81 8.37
C THR A 462 -33.73 6.07 9.37
N ALA A 463 -34.26 6.80 10.35
CA ALA A 463 -35.23 6.23 11.30
C ALA A 463 -36.49 5.68 10.60
N GLU A 464 -36.94 6.34 9.53
CA GLU A 464 -38.09 5.87 8.72
C GLU A 464 -37.89 4.49 8.13
N GLN A 465 -36.64 4.15 7.79
CA GLN A 465 -36.26 2.85 7.23
C GLN A 465 -36.21 1.73 8.28
N THR A 466 -36.02 2.07 9.56
CA THR A 466 -35.74 1.11 10.63
C THR A 466 -36.79 1.05 11.75
N GLN A 467 -37.56 2.11 11.97
CA GLN A 467 -38.52 2.25 13.08
C GLN A 467 -39.67 1.22 13.10
N LYS A 468 -39.86 0.47 12.01
CA LYS A 468 -40.89 -0.58 11.95
C LYS A 468 -40.46 -1.90 12.64
N ASP A 469 -39.18 -2.01 12.97
CA ASP A 469 -38.60 -3.16 13.67
C ASP A 469 -37.72 -2.63 14.82
N ASP A 470 -38.16 -2.87 16.05
CA ASP A 470 -37.54 -2.31 17.26
C ASP A 470 -36.06 -2.80 17.40
N GLN A 471 -35.78 -4.04 17.04
CA GLN A 471 -34.40 -4.58 17.09
C GLN A 471 -33.50 -3.93 16.04
N LEU A 472 -34.05 -3.68 14.86
CA LEU A 472 -33.29 -3.01 13.80
C LEU A 472 -33.04 -1.53 14.15
N GLU A 473 -34.02 -0.86 14.74
CA GLU A 473 -33.84 0.53 15.18
C GLU A 473 -32.83 0.62 16.34
N GLU A 474 -32.86 -0.32 17.29
CA GLU A 474 -31.82 -0.40 18.33
C GLU A 474 -30.44 -0.62 17.76
N LEU A 475 -30.30 -1.53 16.77
CA LEU A 475 -29.06 -1.77 16.05
C LEU A 475 -28.57 -0.51 15.32
N ARG A 476 -29.46 0.22 14.63
CA ARG A 476 -29.13 1.49 13.97
C ARG A 476 -28.67 2.53 14.98
N GLN A 477 -29.38 2.69 16.10
CA GLN A 477 -29.02 3.63 17.16
C GLN A 477 -27.68 3.28 17.81
N ALA A 478 -27.39 1.99 18.03
CA ALA A 478 -26.09 1.54 18.51
C ALA A 478 -24.95 1.94 17.54
N ALA A 479 -25.20 1.79 16.22
CA ALA A 479 -24.24 2.20 15.20
C ALA A 479 -24.08 3.73 15.16
N ASP A 480 -25.15 4.50 15.20
CA ASP A 480 -25.15 5.96 15.10
C ASP A 480 -24.52 6.63 16.32
N SER A 481 -24.84 6.13 17.53
CA SER A 481 -24.28 6.61 18.80
C SER A 481 -22.88 6.08 19.10
N SER A 482 -22.24 5.41 18.13
CA SER A 482 -20.86 4.87 18.23
C SER A 482 -20.65 3.83 19.36
N LYS A 483 -21.69 3.07 19.71
CA LYS A 483 -21.64 1.97 20.68
C LYS A 483 -21.23 0.67 19.99
N TRP A 484 -19.94 0.51 19.74
CA TRP A 484 -19.43 -0.62 18.94
C TRP A 484 -19.66 -1.98 19.60
N ALA A 485 -19.55 -2.11 20.94
CA ALA A 485 -19.82 -3.36 21.66
C ALA A 485 -21.27 -3.80 21.45
N LEU A 486 -22.22 -2.94 21.74
CA LEU A 486 -23.67 -3.21 21.55
C LEU A 486 -23.99 -3.51 20.08
N PHE A 487 -23.40 -2.77 19.14
CA PHE A 487 -23.52 -3.05 17.70
C PHE A 487 -23.08 -4.48 17.36
N CYS A 488 -21.93 -4.95 17.87
CA CYS A 488 -21.46 -6.31 17.63
C CYS A 488 -22.39 -7.39 18.21
N GLN A 489 -23.05 -7.10 19.32
CA GLN A 489 -24.01 -8.02 19.93
C GLN A 489 -25.31 -8.12 19.13
N LEU A 490 -25.84 -6.98 18.68
CA LEU A 490 -27.13 -6.89 17.99
C LEU A 490 -27.03 -7.24 16.49
N ALA A 491 -25.88 -7.06 15.85
CA ALA A 491 -25.72 -7.21 14.40
C ALA A 491 -25.75 -8.67 13.90
N LYS A 492 -25.91 -9.65 14.81
CA LYS A 492 -26.03 -11.07 14.45
C LYS A 492 -27.21 -11.28 13.50
N GLY A 493 -26.91 -11.71 12.27
CA GLY A 493 -27.93 -11.93 11.23
C GLY A 493 -28.05 -10.80 10.20
N ALA A 494 -27.56 -9.60 10.48
CA ALA A 494 -27.46 -8.55 9.47
C ALA A 494 -26.32 -8.83 8.48
N LYS A 495 -26.55 -8.60 7.19
CA LYS A 495 -25.57 -8.81 6.12
C LYS A 495 -25.47 -7.59 5.23
N LEU A 496 -24.31 -7.41 4.58
CA LEU A 496 -24.16 -6.39 3.55
C LEU A 496 -24.93 -6.76 2.29
N ALA A 497 -25.69 -5.82 1.76
CA ALA A 497 -26.35 -5.95 0.46
C ALA A 497 -25.49 -5.35 -0.64
N TYR A 498 -25.42 -6.06 -1.77
CA TYR A 498 -24.57 -5.70 -2.89
C TYR A 498 -25.37 -5.62 -4.18
N LYS A 499 -25.01 -4.64 -5.02
CA LYS A 499 -25.40 -4.58 -6.43
C LYS A 499 -24.19 -4.92 -7.29
N GLU A 500 -24.37 -5.77 -8.28
CA GLU A 500 -23.34 -6.08 -9.25
C GLU A 500 -23.38 -5.06 -10.38
N ASN A 501 -22.24 -4.46 -10.65
CA ASN A 501 -21.98 -3.57 -11.78
C ASN A 501 -20.79 -4.12 -12.57
N LYS A 502 -20.57 -3.64 -13.79
CA LYS A 502 -19.37 -3.96 -14.57
C LYS A 502 -18.44 -2.74 -14.61
N ASN A 503 -17.14 -2.97 -14.53
CA ASN A 503 -16.14 -1.93 -14.78
C ASN A 503 -15.90 -1.74 -16.28
N ASP A 504 -15.02 -0.80 -16.66
CA ASP A 504 -14.67 -0.47 -18.06
C ASP A 504 -14.13 -1.69 -18.85
N TYR A 505 -13.73 -2.75 -18.18
CA TYR A 505 -13.23 -4.00 -18.77
C TYR A 505 -14.24 -5.14 -18.73
N GLY A 506 -15.49 -4.88 -18.31
CA GLY A 506 -16.54 -5.90 -18.22
C GLY A 506 -16.47 -6.81 -16.98
N GLU A 507 -15.54 -6.56 -16.04
CA GLU A 507 -15.48 -7.36 -14.80
C GLU A 507 -16.62 -7.03 -13.85
N PRO A 508 -17.24 -8.02 -13.20
CA PRO A 508 -18.24 -7.78 -12.18
C PRO A 508 -17.62 -7.08 -10.97
N ILE A 509 -18.19 -5.96 -10.58
CA ILE A 509 -17.84 -5.21 -9.37
C ILE A 509 -19.04 -5.26 -8.42
N LYS A 510 -18.81 -5.73 -7.19
CA LYS A 510 -19.80 -5.67 -6.13
C LYS A 510 -19.75 -4.32 -5.42
N LYS A 511 -20.78 -3.50 -5.58
CA LYS A 511 -20.96 -2.23 -4.88
C LYS A 511 -21.90 -2.45 -3.70
N ILE A 512 -21.51 -2.03 -2.49
CA ILE A 512 -22.39 -2.05 -1.32
C ILE A 512 -23.48 -1.01 -1.55
N ILE A 513 -24.74 -1.45 -1.54
CA ILE A 513 -25.91 -0.59 -1.67
C ILE A 513 -26.62 -0.36 -0.31
N GLY A 514 -26.39 -1.23 0.66
CA GLY A 514 -27.05 -1.16 1.95
C GLY A 514 -26.75 -2.41 2.77
N PHE A 515 -27.76 -2.88 3.46
CA PHE A 515 -27.68 -4.11 4.26
C PHE A 515 -28.99 -4.92 4.14
N GLU A 516 -28.90 -6.19 4.47
CA GLU A 516 -30.01 -7.13 4.56
C GLU A 516 -30.32 -7.40 6.04
N TRP A 517 -31.59 -7.31 6.41
CA TRP A 517 -32.13 -7.64 7.73
C TRP A 517 -33.37 -8.50 7.56
N CYS A 518 -33.42 -9.67 8.21
CA CYS A 518 -34.57 -10.62 8.13
C CYS A 518 -35.04 -10.88 6.69
N GLY A 519 -34.12 -11.01 5.73
CA GLY A 519 -34.43 -11.26 4.32
C GLY A 519 -34.86 -10.04 3.51
N GLN A 520 -34.92 -8.85 4.12
CA GLN A 520 -35.24 -7.59 3.43
C GLN A 520 -33.99 -6.78 3.21
N VAL A 521 -33.82 -6.24 1.99
CA VAL A 521 -32.73 -5.34 1.63
C VAL A 521 -33.15 -3.90 1.92
N ILE A 522 -32.34 -3.22 2.73
CA ILE A 522 -32.50 -1.79 3.04
C ILE A 522 -31.37 -1.04 2.34
N GLU A 523 -31.75 -0.29 1.32
CA GLU A 523 -30.79 0.51 0.55
C GLU A 523 -30.46 1.82 1.30
N THR A 524 -29.17 2.05 1.55
CA THR A 524 -28.66 3.25 2.22
C THR A 524 -27.67 4.05 1.35
N ALA A 525 -27.50 3.62 0.11
CA ALA A 525 -26.65 4.26 -0.89
C ALA A 525 -27.34 4.21 -2.27
N SER A 526 -28.57 4.75 -2.33
CA SER A 526 -29.41 4.77 -3.53
C SER A 526 -29.03 5.88 -4.52
N GLU A 527 -28.43 6.97 -4.02
CA GLU A 527 -28.13 8.12 -4.86
C GLU A 527 -26.88 7.92 -5.73
N CYS A 528 -27.01 8.25 -7.01
CA CYS A 528 -25.93 8.20 -7.99
C CYS A 528 -25.30 9.57 -8.17
N TYR A 529 -24.08 9.72 -7.65
CA TYR A 529 -23.25 10.91 -7.88
C TYR A 529 -22.17 10.63 -8.90
N SER A 530 -22.01 11.53 -9.86
CA SER A 530 -20.89 11.55 -10.81
C SER A 530 -19.82 12.56 -10.38
N LEU A 531 -18.56 12.32 -10.80
CA LEU A 531 -17.48 13.27 -10.60
C LEU A 531 -17.39 14.23 -11.77
N VAL A 532 -17.53 15.53 -11.49
CA VAL A 532 -17.49 16.59 -12.50
C VAL A 532 -16.45 17.64 -12.11
N GLN A 533 -15.94 18.39 -13.08
CA GLN A 533 -15.11 19.55 -12.78
C GLN A 533 -15.97 20.65 -12.14
N THR A 534 -15.51 21.24 -11.04
CA THR A 534 -16.26 22.30 -10.32
C THR A 534 -16.67 23.46 -11.25
N LYS A 535 -15.81 23.80 -12.22
CA LYS A 535 -16.12 24.83 -13.22
C LYS A 535 -17.29 24.49 -14.14
N ASP A 536 -17.58 23.19 -14.36
CA ASP A 536 -18.64 22.72 -15.26
C ASP A 536 -20.01 22.63 -14.56
N VAL A 537 -20.06 22.68 -13.25
CA VAL A 537 -21.32 22.55 -12.45
C VAL A 537 -22.35 23.60 -12.88
N LYS A 538 -21.95 24.86 -13.03
CA LYS A 538 -22.88 25.93 -13.47
C LYS A 538 -23.48 25.65 -14.85
N ARG A 539 -22.71 25.06 -15.77
CA ARG A 539 -23.19 24.68 -17.10
C ARG A 539 -24.19 23.52 -17.00
N LEU A 540 -23.88 22.52 -16.20
CA LEU A 540 -24.78 21.37 -15.97
C LEU A 540 -26.11 21.80 -15.35
N LEU A 541 -26.09 22.71 -14.37
CA LEU A 541 -27.31 23.26 -13.76
C LEU A 541 -28.16 24.05 -14.79
N LYS A 542 -27.54 24.86 -15.66
CA LYS A 542 -28.25 25.59 -16.71
C LYS A 542 -28.88 24.65 -17.74
N SER A 543 -28.21 23.58 -18.15
CA SER A 543 -28.77 22.60 -19.08
C SER A 543 -30.00 21.85 -18.52
N ARG A 544 -30.18 21.82 -17.19
CA ARG A 544 -31.37 21.25 -16.53
C ARG A 544 -32.54 22.23 -16.39
N GLY A 545 -32.42 23.49 -16.82
CA GLY A 545 -33.45 24.51 -16.64
C GLY A 545 -33.59 24.98 -15.15
N ALA A 546 -32.65 24.63 -14.28
CA ALA A 546 -32.60 25.13 -12.93
C ALA A 546 -32.10 26.58 -12.91
N THR A 547 -32.98 27.54 -12.60
CA THR A 547 -32.59 28.93 -12.33
C THR A 547 -31.78 28.97 -11.03
N SER A 548 -30.85 29.93 -10.91
CA SER A 548 -29.91 30.11 -9.80
C SER A 548 -30.52 30.40 -8.41
N TRP A 549 -31.80 30.15 -8.21
CA TRP A 549 -32.57 30.53 -7.01
C TRP A 549 -32.67 29.45 -5.92
N SER A 550 -32.17 28.23 -6.14
CA SER A 550 -32.35 27.13 -5.20
C SER A 550 -31.21 26.92 -4.18
N THR A 551 -30.21 27.78 -4.15
CA THR A 551 -29.04 27.57 -3.26
C THR A 551 -28.97 28.49 -2.03
N GLU A 552 -29.93 29.40 -1.81
CA GLU A 552 -29.85 30.34 -0.68
C GLU A 552 -30.78 30.04 0.52
N ASN A 553 -31.63 29.02 0.44
CA ASN A 553 -32.52 28.66 1.56
C ASN A 553 -32.38 27.21 1.96
N ASN A 554 -31.30 26.84 2.61
CA ASN A 554 -31.28 25.75 3.62
C ASN A 554 -29.98 25.85 4.42
N CYS A 555 -30.02 26.70 5.45
CA CYS A 555 -29.17 26.59 6.64
C CYS A 555 -29.82 25.64 7.64
#